data_303af75239657dad899b73a562a7be6e
#
_entry.id   303af75239657dad899b73a562a7be6e
#
_cell.length_a   1.000
_cell.length_b   1.000
_cell.length_c   1.000
_cell.angle_alpha   90.00
_cell.angle_beta   90.00
_cell.angle_gamma   90.00
#
_symmetry.space_group_name_H-M   'P 1'
#
loop_
_entity.id
_entity.type
_entity.pdbx_description
1 polymer ?
#
loop_
_entity_poly.entity_id
_entity_poly.type
_entity_poly.pdbx_seq_one_letter_code
_entity_poly.pdbx_strand_id
1 'polypeptide(L)'
;MQDVSPAAEPIVDPPLNAQRVVLHITHHWGGGTEQHVQELVRHLADAAQHLVLHSRSDGLVILSALGHDDRLYHPRDDFSGLIDDLRRSGVTRVHVHQLFTVPVDVRRLIDELDVSFDFTVHDYHTFCPRVHLKTRDNAYCGEPGELACASCLQDWRIPDERDIAEYRARYAWVYRRARAVICPSKDVAARVERYHPQARVVVAPHLRPVAAHPPVSIAQISASEPLRIAVLGWVTPFKGAARVLGAARIIAEQGLPLHIRVIGTIDGEAPPGMEVTGEYETNDLRRLLADARPHLLWYAAQVPETYSYVLSEGLEAGLPVLAPRLGAFPERVHGRPWSWIVDWSLTPEQAVAALMTIREHFVSGVAPALPVHEVTTRAPAHGPDFYNTAYLDGAT
;
A
#
# COMPACT_ATOMS: atom_id res chain seq x y z
N MET A 1 -42.48 -16.93 30.34
CA MET A 1 -41.83 -17.70 29.28
C MET A 1 -41.03 -16.67 28.49
N GLN A 2 -39.72 -16.58 28.76
CA GLN A 2 -38.83 -15.77 27.93
C GLN A 2 -38.61 -16.50 26.62
N ASP A 3 -38.98 -15.84 25.55
CA ASP A 3 -38.77 -16.30 24.18
C ASP A 3 -37.24 -16.23 23.93
N VAL A 4 -36.56 -17.37 24.08
CA VAL A 4 -35.13 -17.49 23.74
C VAL A 4 -35.11 -17.58 22.22
N SER A 5 -34.84 -16.44 21.55
CA SER A 5 -34.49 -16.47 20.11
C SER A 5 -33.42 -17.53 19.89
N PRO A 6 -33.56 -18.40 18.89
CA PRO A 6 -32.53 -19.39 18.60
C PRO A 6 -31.21 -18.67 18.40
N ALA A 7 -30.16 -19.14 19.10
CA ALA A 7 -28.80 -18.60 18.91
C ALA A 7 -28.47 -18.64 17.43
N ALA A 8 -28.10 -17.50 16.85
CA ALA A 8 -27.70 -17.44 15.45
C ALA A 8 -26.57 -18.44 15.18
N GLU A 9 -26.64 -19.15 14.08
CA GLU A 9 -25.58 -20.10 13.67
C GLU A 9 -24.24 -19.36 13.48
N PRO A 10 -23.10 -20.00 13.72
CA PRO A 10 -21.80 -19.37 13.45
C PRO A 10 -21.70 -18.99 11.98
N ILE A 11 -20.92 -17.93 11.66
CA ILE A 11 -20.73 -17.48 10.27
C ILE A 11 -19.91 -18.48 9.44
N VAL A 12 -19.09 -19.29 10.11
CA VAL A 12 -18.42 -20.47 9.55
C VAL A 12 -18.63 -21.63 10.51
N ASP A 13 -18.75 -22.85 10.00
CA ASP A 13 -18.77 -24.01 10.84
C ASP A 13 -17.47 -24.08 11.64
N PRO A 14 -17.55 -24.39 12.95
CA PRO A 14 -16.35 -24.57 13.74
C PRO A 14 -15.50 -25.68 13.11
N PRO A 15 -14.17 -25.47 13.02
CA PRO A 15 -13.29 -26.40 12.33
C PRO A 15 -13.34 -27.81 12.96
N LEU A 16 -13.58 -28.80 12.11
CA LEU A 16 -13.71 -30.20 12.52
C LEU A 16 -12.41 -30.79 13.12
N ASN A 17 -11.25 -30.15 12.88
CA ASN A 17 -9.94 -30.52 13.44
C ASN A 17 -9.11 -29.26 13.63
N ALA A 18 -8.90 -28.77 14.85
CA ALA A 18 -7.92 -27.75 15.27
C ALA A 18 -7.51 -26.71 14.20
N GLN A 19 -8.38 -26.43 13.25
CA GLN A 19 -8.14 -25.56 12.12
C GLN A 19 -8.08 -24.12 12.61
N ARG A 20 -7.09 -23.35 12.16
CA ARG A 20 -6.92 -21.97 12.54
C ARG A 20 -7.99 -21.13 11.89
N VAL A 21 -8.61 -20.23 12.65
CA VAL A 21 -9.53 -19.21 12.15
C VAL A 21 -8.90 -17.85 12.36
N VAL A 22 -8.64 -17.14 11.28
CA VAL A 22 -8.02 -15.81 11.29
C VAL A 22 -9.05 -14.75 10.94
N LEU A 23 -9.25 -13.79 11.84
CA LEU A 23 -10.07 -12.60 11.58
C LEU A 23 -9.20 -11.48 11.01
N HIS A 24 -9.44 -11.06 9.77
CA HIS A 24 -8.83 -9.89 9.15
C HIS A 24 -9.68 -8.65 9.41
N ILE A 25 -9.06 -7.57 9.90
CA ILE A 25 -9.72 -6.28 10.11
C ILE A 25 -9.19 -5.26 9.11
N THR A 26 -10.07 -4.72 8.26
CA THR A 26 -9.70 -3.81 7.16
C THR A 26 -10.79 -2.76 6.91
N HIS A 27 -10.57 -1.90 5.92
CA HIS A 27 -11.55 -0.94 5.39
C HIS A 27 -12.15 -1.44 4.06
N HIS A 28 -13.14 -0.71 3.54
CA HIS A 28 -13.86 -1.05 2.29
C HIS A 28 -13.49 -0.15 1.10
N TRP A 29 -12.42 0.62 1.19
CA TRP A 29 -12.11 1.63 0.16
C TRP A 29 -11.36 1.12 -1.06
N GLY A 30 -11.17 -0.19 -1.16
CA GLY A 30 -10.36 -0.76 -2.23
C GLY A 30 -8.86 -0.50 -2.07
N GLY A 31 -8.14 -0.58 -3.17
CA GLY A 31 -6.71 -0.32 -3.22
C GLY A 31 -5.84 -1.45 -2.70
N GLY A 32 -4.57 -1.14 -2.43
CA GLY A 32 -3.56 -2.14 -2.11
C GLY A 32 -3.81 -2.93 -0.82
N THR A 33 -4.45 -2.32 0.18
CA THR A 33 -4.79 -3.01 1.44
C THR A 33 -5.82 -4.11 1.22
N GLU A 34 -6.90 -3.80 0.53
CA GLU A 34 -7.95 -4.77 0.24
C GLU A 34 -7.43 -5.88 -0.69
N GLN A 35 -6.67 -5.51 -1.72
CA GLN A 35 -6.03 -6.48 -2.60
C GLN A 35 -5.14 -7.45 -1.82
N HIS A 36 -4.34 -6.96 -0.87
CA HIS A 36 -3.51 -7.82 -0.03
C HIS A 36 -4.34 -8.78 0.82
N VAL A 37 -5.41 -8.31 1.47
CA VAL A 37 -6.30 -9.15 2.26
C VAL A 37 -6.91 -10.26 1.40
N GLN A 38 -7.44 -9.91 0.23
CA GLN A 38 -8.03 -10.88 -0.70
C GLN A 38 -7.01 -11.91 -1.22
N GLU A 39 -5.79 -11.48 -1.52
CA GLU A 39 -4.70 -12.36 -1.92
C GLU A 39 -4.31 -13.30 -0.78
N LEU A 40 -4.21 -12.79 0.45
CA LEU A 40 -3.87 -13.58 1.63
C LEU A 40 -4.93 -14.64 1.96
N VAL A 41 -6.20 -14.24 1.96
CA VAL A 41 -7.34 -15.15 2.18
C VAL A 41 -7.36 -16.27 1.13
N ARG A 42 -7.22 -15.95 -0.15
CA ARG A 42 -7.19 -16.96 -1.23
C ARG A 42 -5.97 -17.86 -1.15
N HIS A 43 -4.81 -17.31 -0.81
CA HIS A 43 -3.55 -18.05 -0.76
C HIS A 43 -3.51 -19.06 0.38
N LEU A 44 -4.13 -18.74 1.52
CA LEU A 44 -4.11 -19.57 2.72
C LEU A 44 -5.42 -20.34 2.95
N ALA A 45 -6.34 -20.37 1.99
CA ALA A 45 -7.66 -20.98 2.13
C ALA A 45 -7.61 -22.47 2.53
N ASP A 46 -6.58 -23.22 2.08
CA ASP A 46 -6.39 -24.62 2.42
C ASP A 46 -5.75 -24.84 3.82
N ALA A 47 -5.14 -23.80 4.38
CA ALA A 47 -4.37 -23.89 5.63
C ALA A 47 -5.08 -23.25 6.84
N ALA A 48 -6.05 -22.37 6.62
CA ALA A 48 -6.82 -21.69 7.64
C ALA A 48 -8.18 -21.25 7.11
N GLN A 49 -9.15 -21.10 8.01
CA GLN A 49 -10.39 -20.37 7.72
C GLN A 49 -10.15 -18.87 7.92
N HIS A 50 -10.79 -18.08 7.10
CA HIS A 50 -10.62 -16.63 7.10
C HIS A 50 -11.96 -15.92 7.22
N LEU A 51 -12.06 -15.03 8.20
CA LEU A 51 -13.13 -14.06 8.35
C LEU A 51 -12.58 -12.67 8.01
N VAL A 52 -13.37 -11.84 7.36
CA VAL A 52 -12.99 -10.46 7.04
C VAL A 52 -14.02 -9.52 7.64
N LEU A 53 -13.59 -8.69 8.59
CA LEU A 53 -14.38 -7.61 9.17
C LEU A 53 -13.95 -6.30 8.49
N HIS A 54 -14.85 -5.72 7.70
CA HIS A 54 -14.58 -4.48 7.00
C HIS A 54 -15.60 -3.39 7.31
N SER A 55 -15.13 -2.15 7.39
CA SER A 55 -15.98 -0.99 7.66
C SER A 55 -16.84 -0.62 6.46
N ARG A 56 -17.98 0.00 6.71
CA ARG A 56 -18.81 0.68 5.71
C ARG A 56 -18.78 2.20 5.93
N SER A 57 -19.14 2.94 4.89
CA SER A 57 -19.18 4.41 4.94
C SER A 57 -20.27 4.96 5.88
N ASP A 58 -21.29 4.16 6.18
CA ASP A 58 -22.41 4.49 7.08
C ASP A 58 -22.12 4.19 8.57
N GLY A 59 -20.91 3.74 8.90
CA GLY A 59 -20.50 3.42 10.27
C GLY A 59 -20.86 2.01 10.72
N LEU A 60 -21.39 1.18 9.84
CA LEU A 60 -21.58 -0.24 10.06
C LEU A 60 -20.32 -1.03 9.72
N VAL A 61 -20.30 -2.29 10.13
CA VAL A 61 -19.28 -3.26 9.72
C VAL A 61 -19.92 -4.49 9.12
N ILE A 62 -19.24 -5.08 8.17
CA ILE A 62 -19.62 -6.34 7.55
C ILE A 62 -18.61 -7.40 7.96
N LEU A 63 -19.10 -8.53 8.44
CA LEU A 63 -18.34 -9.74 8.67
C LEU A 63 -18.62 -10.71 7.54
N SER A 64 -17.59 -11.02 6.75
CA SER A 64 -17.66 -11.88 5.57
C SER A 64 -16.81 -13.13 5.76
N ALA A 65 -17.21 -14.23 5.16
CA ALA A 65 -16.43 -15.45 5.03
C ALA A 65 -16.64 -16.06 3.64
N LEU A 66 -15.59 -16.69 3.10
CA LEU A 66 -15.65 -17.31 1.78
C LEU A 66 -16.74 -18.40 1.74
N GLY A 67 -17.71 -18.28 0.81
CA GLY A 67 -18.80 -19.23 0.64
C GLY A 67 -19.96 -19.09 1.61
N HIS A 68 -20.00 -18.05 2.42
CA HIS A 68 -21.07 -17.75 3.38
C HIS A 68 -21.67 -16.38 3.11
N ASP A 69 -22.89 -16.16 3.62
CA ASP A 69 -23.57 -14.86 3.53
C ASP A 69 -22.94 -13.85 4.49
N ASP A 70 -22.84 -12.61 4.05
CA ASP A 70 -22.33 -11.51 4.85
C ASP A 70 -23.26 -11.19 6.03
N ARG A 71 -22.67 -10.87 7.18
CA ARG A 71 -23.39 -10.38 8.36
C ARG A 71 -23.06 -8.93 8.64
N LEU A 72 -24.12 -8.16 8.91
CA LEU A 72 -24.04 -6.73 9.19
C LEU A 72 -24.17 -6.49 10.69
N TYR A 73 -23.30 -5.63 11.26
CA TYR A 73 -23.34 -5.23 12.66
C TYR A 73 -23.30 -3.70 12.79
N HIS A 74 -23.99 -3.21 13.82
CA HIS A 74 -23.87 -1.83 14.28
C HIS A 74 -22.93 -1.80 15.49
N PRO A 75 -21.64 -1.42 15.35
CA PRO A 75 -20.64 -1.64 16.40
C PRO A 75 -20.93 -0.95 17.73
N ARG A 76 -21.74 0.12 17.72
CA ARG A 76 -22.12 0.86 18.95
C ARG A 76 -23.20 0.14 19.74
N ASP A 77 -24.12 -0.52 19.05
CA ASP A 77 -25.34 -1.09 19.63
C ASP A 77 -25.26 -2.60 19.76
N ASP A 78 -24.50 -3.28 18.90
CA ASP A 78 -24.43 -4.73 18.80
C ASP A 78 -22.97 -5.27 18.84
N PHE A 79 -22.13 -4.63 19.63
CA PHE A 79 -20.75 -5.09 19.81
C PHE A 79 -20.69 -6.49 20.45
N SER A 80 -21.58 -6.79 21.40
CA SER A 80 -21.65 -8.11 22.05
C SER A 80 -22.06 -9.20 21.08
N GLY A 81 -23.02 -8.94 20.19
CA GLY A 81 -23.42 -9.88 19.14
C GLY A 81 -22.28 -10.20 18.18
N LEU A 82 -21.50 -9.19 17.77
CA LEU A 82 -20.31 -9.39 16.96
C LEU A 82 -19.28 -10.29 17.68
N ILE A 83 -18.99 -10.03 18.96
CA ILE A 83 -18.05 -10.83 19.76
C ILE A 83 -18.51 -12.28 19.89
N ASP A 84 -19.79 -12.47 20.15
CA ASP A 84 -20.37 -13.81 20.30
C ASP A 84 -20.32 -14.61 18.98
N ASP A 85 -20.53 -13.95 17.85
CA ASP A 85 -20.39 -14.59 16.52
C ASP A 85 -18.93 -14.96 16.23
N LEU A 86 -17.99 -14.08 16.53
CA LEU A 86 -16.55 -14.36 16.37
C LEU A 86 -16.10 -15.53 17.27
N ARG A 87 -16.58 -15.59 18.52
CA ARG A 87 -16.31 -16.73 19.43
C ARG A 87 -16.89 -18.02 18.91
N ARG A 88 -18.14 -18.02 18.45
CA ARG A 88 -18.79 -19.21 17.86
C ARG A 88 -18.09 -19.70 16.61
N SER A 89 -17.57 -18.78 15.81
CA SER A 89 -16.77 -19.11 14.63
C SER A 89 -15.38 -19.62 14.97
N GLY A 90 -14.99 -19.64 16.24
CA GLY A 90 -13.72 -20.20 16.69
C GLY A 90 -12.48 -19.37 16.32
N VAL A 91 -12.61 -18.04 16.27
CA VAL A 91 -11.46 -17.15 15.96
C VAL A 91 -10.32 -17.43 16.91
N THR A 92 -9.14 -17.78 16.37
CA THR A 92 -7.91 -18.09 17.12
C THR A 92 -6.87 -16.98 17.00
N ARG A 93 -7.01 -16.08 16.03
CA ARG A 93 -6.10 -14.96 15.81
C ARG A 93 -6.77 -13.82 15.07
N VAL A 94 -6.33 -12.60 15.34
CA VAL A 94 -6.71 -11.40 14.60
C VAL A 94 -5.53 -10.93 13.75
N HIS A 95 -5.78 -10.50 12.51
CA HIS A 95 -4.82 -9.79 11.69
C HIS A 95 -5.36 -8.39 11.39
N VAL A 96 -4.73 -7.39 11.95
CA VAL A 96 -5.10 -5.99 11.76
C VAL A 96 -4.38 -5.44 10.54
N HIS A 97 -5.14 -5.07 9.51
CA HIS A 97 -4.63 -4.43 8.29
C HIS A 97 -4.85 -2.92 8.32
N GLN A 98 -5.91 -2.48 9.00
CA GLN A 98 -6.25 -1.07 9.08
C GLN A 98 -6.98 -0.76 10.39
N LEU A 99 -6.69 0.44 10.92
CA LEU A 99 -7.40 1.01 12.08
C LEU A 99 -8.12 2.31 11.71
N PHE A 100 -7.68 2.98 10.66
CA PHE A 100 -8.29 4.21 10.18
C PHE A 100 -9.67 3.91 9.60
N THR A 101 -10.69 4.64 10.08
CA THR A 101 -12.10 4.48 9.66
C THR A 101 -12.74 3.12 9.96
N VAL A 102 -12.13 2.29 10.76
CA VAL A 102 -12.78 1.09 11.30
C VAL A 102 -13.59 1.52 12.53
N PRO A 103 -14.94 1.46 12.49
CA PRO A 103 -15.79 1.99 13.56
C PRO A 103 -15.94 1.04 14.76
N VAL A 104 -15.02 0.06 14.89
CA VAL A 104 -14.95 -0.89 16.00
C VAL A 104 -13.79 -0.53 16.90
N ASP A 105 -13.97 -0.62 18.21
CA ASP A 105 -12.85 -0.62 19.14
C ASP A 105 -12.06 -1.95 19.00
N VAL A 106 -11.08 -1.93 18.07
CA VAL A 106 -10.28 -3.12 17.73
C VAL A 106 -9.48 -3.63 18.94
N ARG A 107 -9.04 -2.72 19.83
CA ARG A 107 -8.33 -3.12 21.05
C ARG A 107 -9.26 -3.91 21.97
N ARG A 108 -10.45 -3.38 22.23
CA ARG A 108 -11.47 -4.07 23.03
C ARG A 108 -11.89 -5.38 22.40
N LEU A 109 -12.06 -5.45 21.06
CA LEU A 109 -12.39 -6.68 20.35
C LEU A 109 -11.33 -7.76 20.58
N ILE A 110 -10.04 -7.44 20.47
CA ILE A 110 -8.94 -8.36 20.71
C ILE A 110 -8.93 -8.81 22.19
N ASP A 111 -9.13 -7.89 23.13
CA ASP A 111 -9.16 -8.16 24.57
C ASP A 111 -10.36 -9.08 24.92
N GLU A 112 -11.54 -8.85 24.34
CA GLU A 112 -12.75 -9.68 24.57
C GLU A 112 -12.63 -11.08 23.97
N LEU A 113 -11.94 -11.23 22.84
CA LEU A 113 -11.68 -12.55 22.21
C LEU A 113 -10.56 -13.32 22.93
N ASP A 114 -9.71 -12.64 23.68
CA ASP A 114 -8.51 -13.21 24.34
C ASP A 114 -7.58 -13.96 23.35
N VAL A 115 -7.31 -13.34 22.20
CA VAL A 115 -6.47 -13.92 21.15
C VAL A 115 -5.27 -13.03 20.81
N SER A 116 -4.22 -13.63 20.28
CA SER A 116 -3.09 -12.88 19.75
C SER A 116 -3.44 -12.20 18.43
N PHE A 117 -2.67 -11.15 18.07
CA PHE A 117 -2.87 -10.48 16.79
C PHE A 117 -1.56 -10.12 16.09
N ASP A 118 -1.63 -10.03 14.76
CA ASP A 118 -0.62 -9.48 13.89
C ASP A 118 -1.07 -8.11 13.36
N PHE A 119 -0.12 -7.27 12.96
CA PHE A 119 -0.40 -5.98 12.36
C PHE A 119 0.44 -5.78 11.11
N THR A 120 -0.19 -5.59 9.94
CA THR A 120 0.51 -5.19 8.71
C THR A 120 0.45 -3.67 8.54
N VAL A 121 1.60 -3.04 8.31
CA VAL A 121 1.73 -1.60 8.12
C VAL A 121 1.47 -1.25 6.65
N HIS A 122 0.21 -0.99 6.31
CA HIS A 122 -0.17 -0.60 4.94
C HIS A 122 -0.03 0.90 4.66
N ASP A 123 -0.06 1.71 5.71
CA ASP A 123 0.12 3.16 5.68
C ASP A 123 0.73 3.68 6.98
N TYR A 124 0.87 4.99 7.10
CA TYR A 124 1.45 5.62 8.28
C TYR A 124 0.40 6.31 9.17
N HIS A 125 -0.87 5.89 9.08
CA HIS A 125 -1.93 6.43 9.93
C HIS A 125 -1.55 6.42 11.41
N THR A 126 -1.00 5.32 11.91
CA THR A 126 -0.60 5.17 13.32
C THR A 126 0.57 6.07 13.75
N PHE A 127 1.26 6.72 12.82
CA PHE A 127 2.34 7.69 13.08
C PHE A 127 1.88 9.13 12.93
N CYS A 128 0.91 9.39 12.05
CA CYS A 128 0.48 10.73 11.71
C CYS A 128 -0.97 10.74 11.19
N PRO A 129 -1.83 11.65 11.65
CA PRO A 129 -3.21 11.76 11.18
C PRO A 129 -3.32 12.11 9.69
N ARG A 130 -2.24 12.63 9.06
CA ARG A 130 -2.16 12.83 7.60
C ARG A 130 -1.88 11.56 6.81
N VAL A 131 -1.90 10.40 7.44
CA VAL A 131 -1.84 9.04 6.89
C VAL A 131 -0.57 8.73 6.09
N HIS A 132 -0.17 9.58 5.13
CA HIS A 132 0.94 9.33 4.20
C HIS A 132 2.24 10.09 4.56
N LEU A 133 2.39 10.58 5.80
CA LEU A 133 3.52 11.40 6.23
C LEU A 133 3.74 12.63 5.32
N LYS A 134 2.64 13.30 4.98
CA LYS A 134 2.64 14.42 4.04
C LYS A 134 2.40 15.77 4.70
N THR A 135 2.95 16.82 4.10
CA THR A 135 2.64 18.21 4.41
C THR A 135 1.24 18.59 3.90
N ARG A 136 0.83 19.86 4.13
CA ARG A 136 -0.38 20.44 3.55
C ARG A 136 -0.35 20.45 2.02
N ASP A 137 0.84 20.56 1.45
CA ASP A 137 1.08 20.62 -0.01
C ASP A 137 1.21 19.23 -0.66
N ASN A 138 0.81 18.18 0.08
CA ASN A 138 0.84 16.79 -0.39
C ASN A 138 2.25 16.24 -0.71
N ALA A 139 3.30 16.85 -0.19
CA ALA A 139 4.68 16.37 -0.31
C ALA A 139 5.15 15.70 0.99
N TYR A 140 6.10 14.80 0.90
CA TYR A 140 6.69 14.15 2.07
C TYR A 140 7.23 15.16 3.08
N CYS A 141 6.85 15.00 4.35
CA CYS A 141 7.17 15.96 5.41
C CYS A 141 8.60 15.83 5.97
N GLY A 142 9.37 14.79 5.54
CA GLY A 142 10.69 14.51 6.09
C GLY A 142 10.68 13.96 7.51
N GLU A 143 9.51 13.72 8.10
CA GLU A 143 9.32 13.23 9.48
C GLU A 143 10.08 14.07 10.51
N PRO A 144 9.77 15.37 10.59
CA PRO A 144 10.43 16.30 11.50
C PRO A 144 10.07 16.01 12.97
N GLY A 145 10.73 16.69 13.90
CA GLY A 145 10.40 16.59 15.31
C GLY A 145 9.02 17.15 15.67
N GLU A 146 8.56 16.88 16.89
CA GLU A 146 7.19 17.16 17.37
C GLU A 146 6.77 18.63 17.23
N LEU A 147 7.70 19.59 17.43
CA LEU A 147 7.41 21.01 17.26
C LEU A 147 6.95 21.34 15.82
N ALA A 148 7.60 20.78 14.82
CA ALA A 148 7.20 20.98 13.44
C ALA A 148 5.91 20.22 13.10
N CYS A 149 5.68 19.06 13.72
CA CYS A 149 4.40 18.35 13.63
C CYS A 149 3.26 19.16 14.23
N ALA A 150 3.46 19.82 15.39
CA ALA A 150 2.45 20.70 16.01
C ALA A 150 2.05 21.84 15.07
N SER A 151 3.04 22.50 14.42
CA SER A 151 2.76 23.52 13.40
C SER A 151 2.02 22.95 12.20
N CYS A 152 2.40 21.77 11.70
CA CYS A 152 1.74 21.10 10.59
C CYS A 152 0.29 20.73 10.89
N LEU A 153 -0.02 20.35 12.11
CA LEU A 153 -1.35 19.87 12.56
C LEU A 153 -2.21 20.98 13.18
N GLN A 154 -1.72 22.22 13.28
CA GLN A 154 -2.45 23.33 13.91
C GLN A 154 -3.87 23.49 13.37
N ASP A 155 -4.06 23.31 12.07
CA ASP A 155 -5.37 23.43 11.40
C ASP A 155 -5.97 22.05 11.06
N TRP A 156 -5.48 20.97 11.69
CA TRP A 156 -6.04 19.65 11.41
C TRP A 156 -7.51 19.62 11.86
N ARG A 157 -8.37 19.06 10.99
CA ARG A 157 -9.84 19.08 11.15
C ARG A 157 -10.35 18.42 12.44
N ILE A 158 -9.57 17.47 12.99
CA ILE A 158 -9.92 16.76 14.22
C ILE A 158 -9.04 17.34 15.36
N PRO A 159 -9.60 18.13 16.28
CA PRO A 159 -8.84 18.80 17.35
C PRO A 159 -8.02 17.82 18.20
N ASP A 160 -8.60 16.68 18.57
CA ASP A 160 -7.97 15.66 19.44
C ASP A 160 -6.80 14.92 18.75
N GLU A 161 -6.55 15.20 17.47
CA GLU A 161 -5.43 14.64 16.71
C GLU A 161 -4.32 15.66 16.43
N ARG A 162 -4.40 16.86 17.01
CA ARG A 162 -3.41 17.94 16.79
C ARG A 162 -2.14 17.77 17.60
N ASP A 163 -2.22 17.11 18.75
CA ASP A 163 -1.03 16.72 19.52
C ASP A 163 -0.47 15.41 18.97
N ILE A 164 0.68 15.49 18.31
CA ILE A 164 1.30 14.34 17.67
C ILE A 164 1.83 13.32 18.68
N ALA A 165 2.24 13.74 19.87
CA ALA A 165 2.72 12.82 20.90
C ALA A 165 1.55 12.01 21.48
N GLU A 166 0.44 12.67 21.83
CA GLU A 166 -0.79 12.00 22.26
C GLU A 166 -1.36 11.09 21.16
N TYR A 167 -1.35 11.56 19.92
CA TYR A 167 -1.80 10.77 18.77
C TYR A 167 -1.00 9.48 18.65
N ARG A 168 0.33 9.54 18.66
CA ARG A 168 1.21 8.36 18.58
C ARG A 168 1.05 7.45 19.80
N ALA A 169 0.89 8.02 21.01
CA ALA A 169 0.65 7.26 22.23
C ALA A 169 -0.64 6.44 22.16
N ARG A 170 -1.70 6.97 21.51
CA ARG A 170 -2.99 6.29 21.28
C ARG A 170 -2.82 4.99 20.51
N TYR A 171 -1.92 4.94 19.53
CA TYR A 171 -1.66 3.76 18.69
C TYR A 171 -0.48 2.90 19.15
N ALA A 172 0.30 3.34 20.14
CA ALA A 172 1.50 2.62 20.58
C ALA A 172 1.23 1.19 21.09
N TRP A 173 -0.01 0.91 21.53
CA TRP A 173 -0.40 -0.43 21.97
C TRP A 173 -0.30 -1.47 20.86
N VAL A 174 -0.58 -1.10 19.60
CA VAL A 174 -0.50 -2.00 18.43
C VAL A 174 0.92 -2.55 18.33
N TYR A 175 1.92 -1.68 18.37
CA TYR A 175 3.32 -2.03 18.22
C TYR A 175 3.90 -2.78 19.43
N ARG A 176 3.35 -2.53 20.63
CA ARG A 176 3.79 -3.23 21.86
C ARG A 176 3.22 -4.62 21.98
N ARG A 177 1.99 -4.84 21.52
CA ARG A 177 1.22 -6.06 21.77
C ARG A 177 1.16 -7.01 20.59
N ALA A 178 1.32 -6.51 19.37
CA ALA A 178 1.29 -7.37 18.18
C ALA A 178 2.30 -8.51 18.32
N ARG A 179 1.89 -9.71 17.94
CA ARG A 179 2.75 -10.89 17.84
C ARG A 179 3.84 -10.64 16.80
N ALA A 180 3.46 -10.07 15.65
CA ALA A 180 4.35 -9.59 14.61
C ALA A 180 3.81 -8.27 14.04
N VAL A 181 4.71 -7.32 13.80
CA VAL A 181 4.47 -6.11 13.01
C VAL A 181 5.06 -6.35 11.63
N ILE A 182 4.20 -6.66 10.67
CA ILE A 182 4.57 -7.05 9.32
C ILE A 182 4.76 -5.78 8.47
N CYS A 183 5.98 -5.57 8.02
CA CYS A 183 6.37 -4.45 7.19
C CYS A 183 6.62 -4.93 5.76
N PRO A 184 5.90 -4.42 4.74
CA PRO A 184 6.03 -4.91 3.38
C PRO A 184 7.34 -4.50 2.69
N SER A 185 8.13 -3.65 3.33
CA SER A 185 9.43 -3.16 2.85
C SER A 185 10.38 -2.84 4.00
N LYS A 186 11.68 -2.81 3.72
CA LYS A 186 12.70 -2.40 4.69
C LYS A 186 12.57 -0.92 5.08
N ASP A 187 12.12 -0.06 4.16
CA ASP A 187 11.86 1.35 4.46
C ASP A 187 10.77 1.48 5.55
N VAL A 188 9.69 0.71 5.46
CA VAL A 188 8.64 0.68 6.49
C VAL A 188 9.19 0.14 7.81
N ALA A 189 9.96 -0.93 7.77
CA ALA A 189 10.56 -1.52 8.97
C ALA A 189 11.47 -0.52 9.71
N ALA A 190 12.34 0.18 8.99
CA ALA A 190 13.22 1.19 9.56
C ALA A 190 12.44 2.37 10.19
N ARG A 191 11.29 2.76 9.60
CA ARG A 191 10.39 3.76 10.20
C ARG A 191 9.73 3.24 11.46
N VAL A 192 9.18 2.01 11.44
CA VAL A 192 8.59 1.39 12.63
C VAL A 192 9.61 1.29 13.75
N GLU A 193 10.82 0.83 13.48
CA GLU A 193 11.89 0.72 14.48
C GLU A 193 12.28 2.05 15.09
N ARG A 194 12.22 3.14 14.32
CA ARG A 194 12.53 4.49 14.82
C ARG A 194 11.45 5.00 15.79
N TYR A 195 10.16 4.78 15.48
CA TYR A 195 9.05 5.23 16.33
C TYR A 195 8.72 4.25 17.46
N HIS A 196 8.93 2.97 17.24
CA HIS A 196 8.54 1.88 18.14
C HIS A 196 9.67 0.82 18.22
N PRO A 197 10.82 1.15 18.85
CA PRO A 197 12.01 0.27 18.87
C PRO A 197 11.77 -1.06 19.59
N GLN A 198 10.69 -1.19 20.36
CA GLN A 198 10.27 -2.41 21.07
C GLN A 198 9.35 -3.30 20.23
N ALA A 199 8.92 -2.86 19.04
CA ALA A 199 8.03 -3.65 18.20
C ALA A 199 8.73 -4.91 17.67
N ARG A 200 7.99 -6.01 17.57
CA ARG A 200 8.46 -7.24 16.92
C ARG A 200 8.27 -7.13 15.42
N VAL A 201 9.20 -6.45 14.77
CA VAL A 201 9.13 -6.12 13.34
C VAL A 201 9.65 -7.29 12.53
N VAL A 202 8.93 -7.62 11.45
CA VAL A 202 9.37 -8.53 10.39
C VAL A 202 9.20 -7.85 9.03
N VAL A 203 10.16 -8.02 8.14
CA VAL A 203 10.02 -7.56 6.74
C VAL A 203 9.50 -8.72 5.93
N ALA A 204 8.28 -8.58 5.41
CA ALA A 204 7.68 -9.55 4.52
C ALA A 204 6.92 -8.84 3.40
N PRO A 205 7.36 -8.96 2.15
CA PRO A 205 6.67 -8.37 1.01
C PRO A 205 5.27 -8.99 0.87
N HIS A 206 4.36 -8.27 0.22
CA HIS A 206 3.04 -8.83 -0.09
C HIS A 206 3.16 -10.04 -1.02
N LEU A 207 2.10 -10.86 -1.08
CA LEU A 207 2.07 -12.19 -1.73
C LEU A 207 2.36 -12.21 -3.23
N ARG A 208 2.31 -11.06 -3.91
CA ARG A 208 2.76 -10.94 -5.31
C ARG A 208 4.19 -10.41 -5.39
N PRO A 209 5.17 -11.19 -4.95
CA PRO A 209 6.56 -10.79 -5.11
C PRO A 209 6.91 -10.93 -6.59
N VAL A 210 7.26 -9.83 -7.20
CA VAL A 210 7.88 -9.87 -8.52
C VAL A 210 9.30 -10.38 -8.32
N ALA A 211 9.75 -11.28 -9.18
CA ALA A 211 11.15 -11.68 -9.19
C ALA A 211 12.04 -10.43 -9.11
N ALA A 212 13.07 -10.46 -8.28
CA ALA A 212 13.89 -9.28 -7.98
C ALA A 212 14.35 -8.54 -9.24
N HIS A 213 14.60 -9.29 -10.31
CA HIS A 213 15.07 -8.75 -11.59
C HIS A 213 14.40 -9.49 -12.76
N PRO A 214 13.07 -9.29 -13.01
CA PRO A 214 12.44 -9.84 -14.18
C PRO A 214 13.15 -9.31 -15.43
N PRO A 215 13.24 -10.11 -16.50
CA PRO A 215 13.81 -9.66 -17.78
C PRO A 215 13.18 -8.33 -18.20
N VAL A 216 14.04 -7.35 -18.51
CA VAL A 216 13.56 -6.04 -18.97
C VAL A 216 13.60 -6.01 -20.49
N SER A 217 12.44 -5.75 -21.08
CA SER A 217 12.32 -5.61 -22.54
C SER A 217 12.65 -4.17 -22.95
N ILE A 218 13.66 -4.01 -23.80
CA ILE A 218 14.11 -2.70 -24.28
C ILE A 218 13.79 -2.56 -25.76
N ALA A 219 13.02 -1.53 -26.07
CA ALA A 219 12.85 -1.07 -27.46
C ALA A 219 13.74 0.15 -27.68
N GLN A 220 14.84 -0.03 -28.40
CA GLN A 220 15.66 1.09 -28.85
C GLN A 220 14.83 1.98 -29.78
N ILE A 221 14.97 3.29 -29.64
CA ILE A 221 14.26 4.29 -30.46
C ILE A 221 15.23 5.07 -31.33
N SER A 222 14.75 5.55 -32.47
CA SER A 222 15.53 6.47 -33.31
C SER A 222 15.59 7.87 -32.69
N ALA A 223 16.54 8.71 -33.13
CA ALA A 223 16.67 10.08 -32.67
C ALA A 223 15.41 10.94 -32.97
N SER A 224 14.62 10.57 -33.98
CA SER A 224 13.39 11.27 -34.36
C SER A 224 12.13 10.78 -33.61
N GLU A 225 12.20 9.62 -32.92
CA GLU A 225 11.05 9.09 -32.19
C GLU A 225 10.95 9.68 -30.77
N PRO A 226 9.74 9.96 -30.29
CA PRO A 226 9.53 10.36 -28.91
C PRO A 226 9.70 9.18 -27.94
N LEU A 227 10.24 9.45 -26.74
CA LEU A 227 10.17 8.50 -25.65
C LEU A 227 8.71 8.43 -25.16
N ARG A 228 8.08 7.27 -25.27
CA ARG A 228 6.73 7.02 -24.74
C ARG A 228 6.81 6.63 -23.27
N ILE A 229 6.16 7.42 -22.42
CA ILE A 229 6.18 7.28 -20.96
C ILE A 229 4.75 6.98 -20.51
N ALA A 230 4.56 5.91 -19.74
CA ALA A 230 3.28 5.65 -19.08
C ALA A 230 3.37 5.92 -17.57
N VAL A 231 2.30 6.50 -17.04
CA VAL A 231 2.04 6.66 -15.59
C VAL A 231 0.81 5.83 -15.27
N LEU A 232 0.91 4.92 -14.27
CA LEU A 232 -0.11 3.92 -14.00
C LEU A 232 -0.98 4.25 -12.78
N GLY A 233 -2.25 3.89 -12.85
CA GLY A 233 -3.23 3.92 -11.77
C GLY A 233 -3.84 5.29 -11.51
N TRP A 234 -4.37 5.51 -10.32
CA TRP A 234 -4.91 6.81 -9.92
C TRP A 234 -3.80 7.73 -9.41
N VAL A 235 -3.47 8.74 -10.19
CA VAL A 235 -2.42 9.72 -9.90
C VAL A 235 -3.01 10.88 -9.10
N THR A 236 -3.00 10.74 -7.78
CA THR A 236 -3.47 11.76 -6.82
C THR A 236 -2.42 12.86 -6.61
N PRO A 237 -2.74 13.99 -5.91
CA PRO A 237 -1.77 15.03 -5.62
C PRO A 237 -0.50 14.52 -4.94
N PHE A 238 -0.62 13.63 -3.93
CA PHE A 238 0.54 13.05 -3.26
C PHE A 238 1.26 11.95 -4.08
N LYS A 239 0.62 11.43 -5.12
CA LYS A 239 1.25 10.57 -6.14
C LYS A 239 1.88 11.37 -7.29
N GLY A 240 1.91 12.71 -7.17
CA GLY A 240 2.64 13.59 -8.08
C GLY A 240 1.83 14.11 -9.26
N ALA A 241 0.50 14.18 -9.18
CA ALA A 241 -0.36 14.68 -10.26
C ALA A 241 0.12 16.04 -10.83
N ALA A 242 0.40 17.00 -9.96
CA ALA A 242 0.87 18.33 -10.39
C ALA A 242 2.20 18.26 -11.16
N ARG A 243 3.12 17.36 -10.77
CA ARG A 243 4.40 17.15 -11.45
C ARG A 243 4.20 16.54 -12.84
N VAL A 244 3.37 15.52 -12.94
CA VAL A 244 3.08 14.85 -14.22
C VAL A 244 2.40 15.82 -15.19
N LEU A 245 1.39 16.55 -14.73
CA LEU A 245 0.68 17.57 -15.53
C LEU A 245 1.60 18.73 -15.93
N GLY A 246 2.45 19.21 -15.01
CA GLY A 246 3.44 20.25 -15.29
C GLY A 246 4.46 19.83 -16.34
N ALA A 247 5.01 18.60 -16.20
CA ALA A 247 5.93 18.05 -17.18
C ALA A 247 5.27 17.91 -18.57
N ALA A 248 4.03 17.43 -18.63
CA ALA A 248 3.30 17.31 -19.90
C ALA A 248 3.06 18.68 -20.57
N ARG A 249 2.77 19.74 -19.81
CA ARG A 249 2.67 21.13 -20.35
C ARG A 249 3.99 21.60 -20.94
N ILE A 250 5.09 21.46 -20.21
CA ILE A 250 6.44 21.85 -20.68
C ILE A 250 6.81 21.09 -21.97
N ILE A 251 6.53 19.80 -22.02
CA ILE A 251 6.78 18.97 -23.20
C ILE A 251 6.02 19.49 -24.41
N ALA A 252 4.73 19.81 -24.25
CA ALA A 252 3.88 20.32 -25.32
C ALA A 252 4.33 21.73 -25.77
N GLU A 253 4.60 22.65 -24.83
CA GLU A 253 5.00 24.02 -25.12
C GLU A 253 6.35 24.12 -25.83
N GLN A 254 7.29 23.24 -25.48
CA GLN A 254 8.64 23.25 -26.05
C GLN A 254 8.81 22.27 -27.22
N GLY A 255 7.79 21.49 -27.57
CA GLY A 255 7.87 20.49 -28.65
C GLY A 255 8.91 19.41 -28.39
N LEU A 256 9.10 18.99 -27.14
CA LEU A 256 10.12 17.99 -26.77
C LEU A 256 9.75 16.57 -27.25
N PRO A 257 10.74 15.74 -27.61
CA PRO A 257 10.51 14.37 -28.10
C PRO A 257 10.16 13.40 -26.96
N LEU A 258 9.17 13.75 -26.16
CA LEU A 258 8.63 12.98 -25.05
C LEU A 258 7.10 12.92 -25.19
N HIS A 259 6.51 11.79 -24.84
CA HIS A 259 5.07 11.60 -24.85
C HIS A 259 4.63 10.92 -23.55
N ILE A 260 3.80 11.61 -22.75
CA ILE A 260 3.25 11.10 -21.49
C ILE A 260 1.81 10.65 -21.71
N ARG A 261 1.51 9.41 -21.28
CA ARG A 261 0.18 8.84 -21.22
C ARG A 261 -0.12 8.36 -19.80
N VAL A 262 -1.28 8.66 -19.27
CA VAL A 262 -1.79 8.09 -18.02
C VAL A 262 -2.67 6.89 -18.37
N ILE A 263 -2.27 5.73 -17.90
CA ILE A 263 -3.11 4.52 -17.89
C ILE A 263 -3.78 4.48 -16.52
N GLY A 264 -5.00 4.98 -16.45
CA GLY A 264 -5.73 5.25 -15.22
C GLY A 264 -6.30 6.65 -15.20
N THR A 265 -6.39 7.24 -14.01
CA THR A 265 -6.91 8.60 -13.78
C THR A 265 -5.85 9.49 -13.17
N ILE A 266 -6.02 10.81 -13.31
CA ILE A 266 -5.14 11.82 -12.73
C ILE A 266 -5.97 12.97 -12.16
N ASP A 267 -5.63 13.43 -10.95
CA ASP A 267 -6.28 14.59 -10.35
C ASP A 267 -5.78 15.89 -10.99
N GLY A 268 -6.68 16.60 -11.63
CA GLY A 268 -6.42 17.84 -12.35
C GLY A 268 -6.72 17.72 -13.84
N GLU A 269 -6.58 18.85 -14.53
CA GLU A 269 -6.88 18.94 -15.97
C GLU A 269 -5.65 18.56 -16.81
N ALA A 270 -5.82 17.53 -17.63
CA ALA A 270 -4.78 17.10 -18.57
C ALA A 270 -4.56 18.15 -19.66
N PRO A 271 -3.30 18.55 -19.95
CA PRO A 271 -3.02 19.49 -21.01
C PRO A 271 -3.31 18.86 -22.38
N PRO A 272 -3.51 19.71 -23.43
CA PRO A 272 -3.73 19.23 -24.78
C PRO A 272 -2.63 18.26 -25.23
N GLY A 273 -3.04 17.14 -25.85
CA GLY A 273 -2.14 16.09 -26.34
C GLY A 273 -1.72 15.05 -25.30
N MET A 274 -2.07 15.21 -24.03
CA MET A 274 -1.87 14.19 -23.02
C MET A 274 -3.06 13.24 -22.99
N GLU A 275 -2.79 11.94 -23.13
CA GLU A 275 -3.82 10.91 -23.10
C GLU A 275 -4.03 10.39 -21.66
N VAL A 276 -5.31 10.23 -21.27
CA VAL A 276 -5.74 9.63 -20.00
C VAL A 276 -6.80 8.58 -20.30
N THR A 277 -6.58 7.31 -19.90
CA THR A 277 -7.48 6.22 -20.29
C THR A 277 -8.76 6.13 -19.45
N GLY A 278 -8.76 6.71 -18.26
CA GLY A 278 -9.80 6.50 -17.24
C GLY A 278 -9.52 5.24 -16.39
N GLU A 279 -10.45 4.93 -15.49
CA GLU A 279 -10.36 3.75 -14.62
C GLU A 279 -10.26 2.45 -15.43
N TYR A 280 -9.58 1.46 -14.89
CA TYR A 280 -9.41 0.15 -15.51
C TYR A 280 -9.40 -0.96 -14.45
N GLU A 281 -9.79 -2.15 -14.86
CA GLU A 281 -9.64 -3.35 -14.06
C GLU A 281 -8.21 -3.91 -14.17
N THR A 282 -7.66 -4.45 -13.09
CA THR A 282 -6.27 -4.98 -13.06
C THR A 282 -6.00 -5.95 -14.22
N ASN A 283 -6.98 -6.75 -14.62
CA ASN A 283 -6.86 -7.69 -15.73
C ASN A 283 -6.70 -7.02 -17.10
N ASP A 284 -7.16 -5.78 -17.26
CA ASP A 284 -7.03 -4.99 -18.49
C ASP A 284 -5.65 -4.37 -18.68
N LEU A 285 -4.87 -4.22 -17.61
CA LEU A 285 -3.61 -3.47 -17.66
C LEU A 285 -2.65 -4.01 -18.72
N ARG A 286 -2.54 -5.34 -18.84
CA ARG A 286 -1.67 -5.96 -19.86
C ARG A 286 -2.05 -5.53 -21.27
N ARG A 287 -3.35 -5.49 -21.59
CA ARG A 287 -3.86 -5.03 -22.89
C ARG A 287 -3.57 -3.53 -23.08
N LEU A 288 -3.86 -2.71 -22.08
CA LEU A 288 -3.62 -1.26 -22.11
C LEU A 288 -2.13 -0.92 -22.30
N LEU A 289 -1.22 -1.67 -21.67
CA LEU A 289 0.23 -1.53 -21.86
C LEU A 289 0.64 -1.95 -23.28
N ALA A 290 0.07 -3.05 -23.82
CA ALA A 290 0.33 -3.50 -25.17
C ALA A 290 -0.13 -2.47 -26.23
N ASP A 291 -1.26 -1.81 -26.00
CA ASP A 291 -1.80 -0.74 -26.85
C ASP A 291 -0.95 0.53 -26.78
N ALA A 292 -0.57 0.94 -25.56
CA ALA A 292 0.23 2.14 -25.32
C ALA A 292 1.69 2.00 -25.75
N ARG A 293 2.23 0.77 -25.73
CA ARG A 293 3.64 0.43 -26.05
C ARG A 293 4.64 1.40 -25.39
N PRO A 294 4.59 1.62 -24.05
CA PRO A 294 5.49 2.56 -23.41
C PRO A 294 6.93 2.02 -23.44
N HIS A 295 7.89 2.92 -23.52
CA HIS A 295 9.30 2.59 -23.33
C HIS A 295 9.68 2.64 -21.85
N LEU A 296 8.98 3.48 -21.06
CA LEU A 296 9.30 3.77 -19.67
C LEU A 296 8.01 3.89 -18.84
N LEU A 297 8.02 3.31 -17.65
CA LEU A 297 7.02 3.61 -16.61
C LEU A 297 7.58 4.65 -15.64
N TRP A 298 6.80 5.68 -15.36
CA TRP A 298 7.17 6.75 -14.44
C TRP A 298 6.28 6.74 -13.20
N TYR A 299 6.90 6.52 -12.04
CA TYR A 299 6.27 6.64 -10.72
C TYR A 299 6.67 7.98 -10.11
N ALA A 300 5.73 8.93 -10.00
CA ALA A 300 5.98 10.31 -9.61
C ALA A 300 5.64 10.60 -8.13
N ALA A 301 5.49 9.57 -7.29
CA ALA A 301 5.05 9.70 -5.91
C ALA A 301 5.90 10.69 -5.11
N GLN A 302 5.22 11.51 -4.28
CA GLN A 302 5.82 12.52 -3.42
C GLN A 302 5.73 12.17 -1.94
N VAL A 303 5.22 10.98 -1.62
CA VAL A 303 5.10 10.42 -0.27
C VAL A 303 5.68 9.01 -0.23
N PRO A 304 6.16 8.53 0.91
CA PRO A 304 6.72 7.18 1.00
C PRO A 304 5.60 6.14 0.88
N GLU A 305 5.54 5.44 -0.24
CA GLU A 305 4.67 4.26 -0.35
C GLU A 305 5.26 3.08 0.42
N THR A 306 4.41 2.31 1.06
CA THR A 306 4.83 1.17 1.87
C THR A 306 5.22 -0.04 1.03
N TYR A 307 4.56 -0.23 -0.14
CA TYR A 307 4.83 -1.31 -1.09
C TYR A 307 4.67 -0.91 -2.55
N SER A 308 3.52 -0.37 -2.95
CA SER A 308 3.12 -0.05 -4.32
C SER A 308 2.82 -1.27 -5.20
N TYR A 309 1.57 -1.71 -5.22
CA TYR A 309 1.09 -2.75 -6.14
C TYR A 309 1.25 -2.34 -7.61
N VAL A 310 1.02 -1.06 -7.91
CA VAL A 310 1.22 -0.53 -9.28
C VAL A 310 2.66 -0.68 -9.75
N LEU A 311 3.66 -0.60 -8.83
CA LEU A 311 5.03 -0.94 -9.18
C LEU A 311 5.18 -2.44 -9.48
N SER A 312 4.54 -3.34 -8.73
CA SER A 312 4.56 -4.78 -9.02
C SER A 312 4.10 -5.06 -10.45
N GLU A 313 2.98 -4.45 -10.85
CA GLU A 313 2.43 -4.57 -12.20
C GLU A 313 3.42 -4.14 -13.29
N GLY A 314 4.11 -3.02 -13.07
CA GLY A 314 5.13 -2.53 -13.99
C GLY A 314 6.38 -3.42 -14.05
N LEU A 315 6.81 -3.96 -12.92
CA LEU A 315 7.94 -4.88 -12.85
C LEU A 315 7.60 -6.21 -13.53
N GLU A 316 6.39 -6.74 -13.33
CA GLU A 316 5.87 -7.96 -14.00
C GLU A 316 5.76 -7.77 -15.52
N ALA A 317 5.44 -6.56 -15.97
CA ALA A 317 5.42 -6.24 -17.40
C ALA A 317 6.82 -6.19 -18.04
N GLY A 318 7.89 -6.26 -17.25
CA GLY A 318 9.26 -6.22 -17.74
C GLY A 318 9.66 -4.87 -18.36
N LEU A 319 9.00 -3.77 -18.01
CA LEU A 319 9.26 -2.45 -18.58
C LEU A 319 10.33 -1.68 -17.78
N PRO A 320 11.13 -0.83 -18.43
CA PRO A 320 11.99 0.14 -17.77
C PRO A 320 11.23 1.03 -16.81
N VAL A 321 11.86 1.43 -15.69
CA VAL A 321 11.20 2.13 -14.58
C VAL A 321 11.97 3.39 -14.17
N LEU A 322 11.26 4.51 -14.04
CA LEU A 322 11.71 5.71 -13.33
C LEU A 322 10.94 5.82 -12.02
N ALA A 323 11.62 5.79 -10.90
CA ALA A 323 11.01 5.79 -9.56
C ALA A 323 11.62 6.87 -8.63
N PRO A 324 10.86 7.38 -7.65
CA PRO A 324 11.38 8.33 -6.68
C PRO A 324 12.28 7.62 -5.64
N ARG A 325 13.28 8.34 -5.11
CA ARG A 325 14.10 7.92 -3.97
C ARG A 325 13.32 8.09 -2.67
N LEU A 326 12.23 7.34 -2.51
CA LEU A 326 11.32 7.47 -1.37
C LEU A 326 10.51 6.19 -1.15
N GLY A 327 10.30 5.80 0.12
CA GLY A 327 9.51 4.64 0.48
C GLY A 327 10.08 3.33 -0.10
N ALA A 328 9.22 2.40 -0.44
CA ALA A 328 9.59 1.09 -0.97
C ALA A 328 10.18 1.09 -2.39
N PHE A 329 10.04 2.17 -3.15
CA PHE A 329 10.46 2.20 -4.56
C PHE A 329 11.94 1.87 -4.75
N PRO A 330 12.89 2.52 -4.04
CA PRO A 330 14.32 2.31 -4.30
C PRO A 330 14.78 0.88 -4.04
N GLU A 331 14.31 0.26 -2.96
CA GLU A 331 14.70 -1.12 -2.63
C GLU A 331 14.13 -2.13 -3.62
N ARG A 332 12.94 -1.87 -4.18
CA ARG A 332 12.27 -2.74 -5.14
C ARG A 332 12.85 -2.68 -6.54
N VAL A 333 13.58 -1.63 -6.87
CA VAL A 333 14.29 -1.49 -8.14
C VAL A 333 15.81 -1.60 -7.98
N HIS A 334 16.31 -1.88 -6.77
CA HIS A 334 17.72 -2.08 -6.49
C HIS A 334 18.33 -3.14 -7.41
N GLY A 335 19.44 -2.79 -8.08
CA GLY A 335 20.15 -3.69 -9.00
C GLY A 335 19.38 -4.08 -10.27
N ARG A 336 18.17 -3.52 -10.51
CA ARG A 336 17.38 -3.82 -11.70
C ARG A 336 17.89 -3.03 -12.91
N PRO A 337 18.23 -3.68 -14.04
CA PRO A 337 18.67 -2.97 -15.23
C PRO A 337 17.56 -2.06 -15.78
N TRP A 338 17.96 -1.03 -16.51
CA TRP A 338 17.05 -0.06 -17.12
C TRP A 338 16.04 0.52 -16.13
N SER A 339 16.51 0.84 -14.95
CA SER A 339 15.75 1.48 -13.89
C SER A 339 16.52 2.67 -13.34
N TRP A 340 15.81 3.76 -13.05
CA TRP A 340 16.37 5.00 -12.54
C TRP A 340 15.71 5.36 -11.21
N ILE A 341 16.51 5.85 -10.28
CA ILE A 341 16.05 6.41 -9.01
C ILE A 341 16.41 7.89 -9.02
N VAL A 342 15.40 8.75 -8.91
CA VAL A 342 15.55 10.20 -8.89
C VAL A 342 15.07 10.79 -7.57
N ASP A 343 15.42 12.03 -7.29
CA ASP A 343 14.91 12.73 -6.12
C ASP A 343 13.38 12.84 -6.20
N TRP A 344 12.71 12.56 -5.09
CA TRP A 344 11.25 12.62 -5.00
C TRP A 344 10.70 14.05 -5.07
N SER A 345 11.53 15.07 -4.81
CA SER A 345 11.14 16.48 -4.76
C SER A 345 11.35 17.24 -6.08
N LEU A 346 11.69 16.54 -7.17
CA LEU A 346 11.90 17.18 -8.48
C LEU A 346 10.74 18.11 -8.86
N THR A 347 11.07 19.30 -9.38
CA THR A 347 10.08 20.15 -10.05
C THR A 347 9.68 19.55 -11.41
N PRO A 348 8.61 20.02 -12.06
CA PRO A 348 8.25 19.57 -13.42
C PRO A 348 9.40 19.73 -14.42
N GLU A 349 10.14 20.85 -14.38
CA GLU A 349 11.29 21.12 -15.25
C GLU A 349 12.43 20.14 -15.03
N GLN A 350 12.74 19.83 -13.75
CA GLN A 350 13.75 18.86 -13.39
C GLN A 350 13.35 17.43 -13.81
N ALA A 351 12.05 17.12 -13.70
CA ALA A 351 11.53 15.83 -14.16
C ALA A 351 11.65 15.71 -15.70
N VAL A 352 11.33 16.75 -16.45
CA VAL A 352 11.52 16.78 -17.91
C VAL A 352 13.00 16.62 -18.27
N ALA A 353 13.91 17.31 -17.58
CA ALA A 353 15.35 17.17 -17.80
C ALA A 353 15.83 15.72 -17.55
N ALA A 354 15.33 15.08 -16.48
CA ALA A 354 15.63 13.68 -16.20
C ALA A 354 15.09 12.75 -17.30
N LEU A 355 13.86 12.98 -17.79
CA LEU A 355 13.25 12.20 -18.86
C LEU A 355 14.01 12.37 -20.19
N MET A 356 14.52 13.57 -20.49
CA MET A 356 15.38 13.80 -21.65
C MET A 356 16.71 13.03 -21.55
N THR A 357 17.35 13.02 -20.38
CA THR A 357 18.56 12.22 -20.12
C THR A 357 18.26 10.73 -20.29
N ILE A 358 17.13 10.25 -19.76
CA ILE A 358 16.70 8.85 -19.92
C ILE A 358 16.48 8.53 -21.40
N ARG A 359 15.89 9.43 -22.17
CA ARG A 359 15.70 9.25 -23.61
C ARG A 359 17.00 8.98 -24.35
N GLU A 360 18.11 9.63 -23.97
CA GLU A 360 19.43 9.40 -24.60
C GLU A 360 19.92 7.95 -24.42
N HIS A 361 19.59 7.30 -23.30
CA HIS A 361 19.88 5.88 -23.13
C HIS A 361 19.11 5.00 -24.13
N PHE A 362 17.85 5.32 -24.40
CA PHE A 362 17.04 4.59 -25.40
C PHE A 362 17.50 4.84 -26.83
N VAL A 363 17.98 6.05 -27.16
CA VAL A 363 18.51 6.39 -28.47
C VAL A 363 19.87 5.73 -28.71
N SER A 364 20.75 5.82 -27.73
CA SER A 364 22.11 5.27 -27.84
C SER A 364 22.17 3.74 -27.65
N GLY A 365 21.15 3.14 -27.04
CA GLY A 365 21.17 1.73 -26.64
C GLY A 365 22.13 1.43 -25.47
N VAL A 366 22.70 2.45 -24.84
CA VAL A 366 23.63 2.30 -23.72
C VAL A 366 22.82 2.17 -22.42
N ALA A 367 22.96 1.04 -21.74
CA ALA A 367 22.30 0.82 -20.45
C ALA A 367 22.77 1.81 -19.39
N PRO A 368 21.88 2.32 -18.51
CA PRO A 368 22.28 3.13 -17.37
C PRO A 368 23.03 2.28 -16.33
N ALA A 369 23.71 2.96 -15.41
CA ALA A 369 24.22 2.30 -14.20
C ALA A 369 23.05 1.67 -13.42
N LEU A 370 23.30 0.52 -12.81
CA LEU A 370 22.28 -0.13 -11.97
C LEU A 370 21.96 0.76 -10.77
N PRO A 371 20.68 0.91 -10.40
CA PRO A 371 20.32 1.68 -9.22
C PRO A 371 20.78 0.93 -7.95
N VAL A 372 21.50 1.64 -7.08
CA VAL A 372 21.94 1.12 -5.80
C VAL A 372 21.20 1.86 -4.69
N HIS A 373 20.57 1.11 -3.82
CA HIS A 373 19.90 1.63 -2.63
C HIS A 373 19.88 0.57 -1.55
N GLU A 374 20.38 0.93 -0.38
CA GLU A 374 20.38 0.05 0.78
C GLU A 374 19.60 0.71 1.91
N VAL A 375 18.74 -0.05 2.55
CA VAL A 375 18.02 0.34 3.77
C VAL A 375 18.49 -0.58 4.88
N THR A 376 18.97 0.02 5.96
CA THR A 376 19.38 -0.70 7.17
C THR A 376 18.16 -0.84 8.09
N THR A 377 17.86 -2.07 8.49
CA THR A 377 16.86 -2.42 9.50
C THR A 377 17.38 -3.59 10.34
N ARG A 378 16.96 -3.68 11.59
CA ARG A 378 17.27 -4.81 12.48
C ARG A 378 16.28 -5.97 12.27
N ALA A 379 15.15 -5.67 11.64
CA ALA A 379 14.09 -6.65 11.44
C ALA A 379 14.57 -7.81 10.54
N PRO A 380 14.23 -9.06 10.88
CA PRO A 380 14.47 -10.18 10.00
C PRO A 380 13.69 -9.97 8.69
N ALA A 381 14.40 -10.20 7.57
CA ALA A 381 13.79 -10.14 6.24
C ALA A 381 13.41 -11.55 5.80
N HIS A 382 12.14 -11.74 5.50
CA HIS A 382 11.60 -12.96 4.96
C HIS A 382 11.39 -12.86 3.46
N GLY A 383 11.51 -14.00 2.77
CA GLY A 383 11.16 -14.10 1.36
C GLY A 383 9.64 -14.19 1.15
N PRO A 384 9.24 -14.42 -0.12
CA PRO A 384 7.82 -14.59 -0.49
C PRO A 384 7.11 -15.70 0.28
N ASP A 385 7.86 -16.69 0.78
CA ASP A 385 7.32 -17.85 1.51
C ASP A 385 6.93 -17.55 2.97
N PHE A 386 7.08 -16.32 3.44
CA PHE A 386 6.74 -15.94 4.81
C PHE A 386 5.32 -16.37 5.19
N TYR A 387 4.37 -16.12 4.32
CA TYR A 387 2.97 -16.45 4.58
C TYR A 387 2.69 -17.96 4.58
N ASN A 388 3.48 -18.73 3.86
CA ASN A 388 3.38 -20.21 3.84
C ASN A 388 4.02 -20.88 5.06
N THR A 389 5.02 -20.25 5.66
CA THR A 389 5.88 -20.87 6.68
C THR A 389 5.71 -20.25 8.06
N ALA A 390 6.11 -19.00 8.23
CA ALA A 390 6.17 -18.35 9.54
C ALA A 390 4.86 -17.68 9.96
N TYR A 391 4.05 -17.22 9.02
CA TYR A 391 2.85 -16.46 9.33
C TYR A 391 1.82 -17.29 10.12
N LEU A 392 1.47 -18.48 9.66
CA LEU A 392 0.51 -19.33 10.37
C LEU A 392 1.11 -19.97 11.62
N ASP A 393 2.35 -20.42 11.59
CA ASP A 393 2.94 -21.23 12.67
C ASP A 393 3.39 -20.40 13.88
N GLY A 394 3.51 -19.09 13.71
CA GLY A 394 3.89 -18.21 14.80
C GLY A 394 5.38 -18.27 15.17
N ALA A 395 6.21 -18.84 14.32
CA ALA A 395 7.65 -18.74 14.44
C ALA A 395 8.10 -17.34 14.02
N THR A 396 8.49 -16.51 14.98
CA THR A 396 9.15 -15.23 14.81
C THR A 396 10.61 -15.35 15.18
#